data_061bb94b10d710f8fedd53d3d8324953
#
_entry.id   061bb94b10d710f8fedd53d3d8324953
#
_cell.length_a   1.000
_cell.length_b   1.000
_cell.length_c   1.000
_cell.angle_alpha   90.00
_cell.angle_beta   90.00
_cell.angle_gamma   90.00
#
_symmetry.space_group_name_H-M   'P 1'
#
loop_
_entity.id
_entity.type
_entity.pdbx_description
1 polymer ?
#
loop_
_entity_poly.entity_id
_entity_poly.type
_entity_poly.pdbx_seq_one_letter_code
_entity_poly.pdbx_strand_id
1 'polypeptide(L)'
;MIIERTQERPRWLVNSYLVAEGPGGRGVLIDGNGVFEPLNERIECDRITITHILLTHHHPDHVVNNDMYRERFPGVPFVGHRGTDEELGRGTLDIVLEDRQSVRSGSLEFVALDTPGHCQGHFAYLCGDDCFTGDVLFHRTVGGHARPGGNFPQLKTSTMDVLMRLPHHTRVHPGHEIPTTIGEEWNENRFVRFWRGLDEPLDETVEVEGHGEGTMLVWAPDYDGGNKALVRFPDGTEGIYFGSRVTRSRP
;
A
#
# COMPACT_ATOMS: atom_id res chain seq x y z
N MET A 1 -17.15 -7.59 -11.94
CA MET A 1 -16.01 -6.63 -11.86
C MET A 1 -14.74 -7.34 -12.32
N ILE A 2 -13.91 -6.69 -13.13
CA ILE A 2 -12.57 -7.15 -13.52
C ILE A 2 -11.58 -6.50 -12.55
N ILE A 3 -10.62 -7.29 -12.03
CA ILE A 3 -9.43 -6.80 -11.35
C ILE A 3 -8.25 -7.51 -12.00
N GLU A 4 -7.42 -6.77 -12.72
CA GLU A 4 -6.19 -7.25 -13.34
C GLU A 4 -5.00 -6.61 -12.64
N ARG A 5 -3.96 -7.40 -12.38
CA ARG A 5 -2.77 -6.93 -11.66
C ARG A 5 -1.52 -7.16 -12.49
N THR A 6 -0.68 -6.15 -12.59
CA THR A 6 0.73 -6.31 -12.99
C THR A 6 1.64 -6.17 -11.78
N GLN A 7 2.80 -6.82 -11.84
CA GLN A 7 3.85 -6.66 -10.84
C GLN A 7 5.17 -6.40 -11.54
N GLU A 8 5.80 -5.27 -11.20
CA GLU A 8 7.15 -4.99 -11.67
C GLU A 8 8.14 -5.95 -11.00
N ARG A 9 9.05 -6.53 -11.77
CA ARG A 9 10.13 -7.40 -11.31
C ARG A 9 11.40 -7.14 -12.14
N PRO A 10 12.59 -7.27 -11.58
CA PRO A 10 12.91 -7.71 -10.20
C PRO A 10 13.18 -6.57 -9.21
N ARG A 11 13.00 -5.29 -9.61
CA ARG A 11 13.57 -4.15 -8.89
C ARG A 11 12.76 -3.75 -7.65
N TRP A 12 11.46 -3.45 -7.83
CA TRP A 12 10.64 -2.87 -6.78
C TRP A 12 9.55 -3.81 -6.27
N LEU A 13 9.19 -4.84 -7.07
CA LEU A 13 8.15 -5.81 -6.76
C LEU A 13 6.77 -5.16 -6.52
N VAL A 14 6.57 -3.97 -7.11
CA VAL A 14 5.37 -3.17 -6.90
C VAL A 14 4.24 -3.59 -7.84
N ASN A 15 3.03 -3.51 -7.34
CA ASN A 15 1.80 -3.84 -8.06
C ASN A 15 1.14 -2.59 -8.65
N SER A 16 0.53 -2.74 -9.83
CA SER A 16 -0.46 -1.83 -10.40
C SER A 16 -1.72 -2.59 -10.74
N TYR A 17 -2.87 -1.92 -10.70
CA TYR A 17 -4.15 -2.58 -10.92
C TYR A 17 -4.98 -1.84 -11.98
N LEU A 18 -5.67 -2.63 -12.81
CA LEU A 18 -6.84 -2.22 -13.57
C LEU A 18 -8.08 -2.75 -12.85
N VAL A 19 -9.02 -1.86 -12.54
CA VAL A 19 -10.32 -2.23 -11.95
C VAL A 19 -11.43 -1.72 -12.85
N ALA A 20 -12.27 -2.62 -13.37
CA ALA A 20 -13.31 -2.26 -14.33
C ALA A 20 -14.62 -3.01 -14.09
N GLU A 21 -15.73 -2.44 -14.58
CA GLU A 21 -17.07 -3.05 -14.49
C GLU A 21 -17.12 -4.40 -15.20
N GLY A 22 -16.48 -4.50 -16.36
CA GLY A 22 -16.47 -5.64 -17.26
C GLY A 22 -16.09 -5.22 -18.69
N PRO A 23 -16.14 -6.12 -19.67
CA PRO A 23 -15.90 -5.79 -21.07
C PRO A 23 -16.86 -4.71 -21.57
N GLY A 24 -16.34 -3.70 -22.29
CA GLY A 24 -17.07 -2.52 -22.77
C GLY A 24 -17.41 -1.51 -21.69
N GLY A 25 -17.10 -1.79 -20.43
CA GLY A 25 -17.43 -0.94 -19.28
C GLY A 25 -16.41 0.14 -19.00
N ARG A 26 -16.60 0.81 -17.87
CA ARG A 26 -15.68 1.84 -17.35
C ARG A 26 -14.76 1.22 -16.31
N GLY A 27 -13.56 1.80 -16.17
CA GLY A 27 -12.58 1.36 -15.20
C GLY A 27 -11.62 2.46 -14.76
N VAL A 28 -10.78 2.11 -13.79
CA VAL A 28 -9.71 2.95 -13.27
C VAL A 28 -8.38 2.19 -13.31
N LEU A 29 -7.28 2.93 -13.35
CA LEU A 29 -5.96 2.39 -13.03
C LEU A 29 -5.59 2.84 -11.61
N ILE A 30 -4.94 1.95 -10.85
CA ILE A 30 -4.44 2.25 -9.51
C ILE A 30 -2.94 2.03 -9.52
N ASP A 31 -2.20 3.11 -9.25
CA ASP A 31 -0.75 3.23 -9.29
C ASP A 31 -0.12 2.86 -10.65
N GLY A 32 1.16 3.14 -10.83
CA GLY A 32 1.89 2.86 -12.07
C GLY A 32 3.31 2.35 -11.78
N ASN A 33 3.54 1.05 -11.98
CA ASN A 33 4.74 0.32 -11.56
C ASN A 33 5.80 0.13 -12.66
N GLY A 34 5.66 0.79 -13.81
CA GLY A 34 6.56 0.61 -14.96
C GLY A 34 6.17 -0.53 -15.91
N VAL A 35 5.29 -1.44 -15.50
CA VAL A 35 4.82 -2.58 -16.31
C VAL A 35 3.36 -2.36 -16.71
N PHE A 36 3.13 -1.75 -17.85
CA PHE A 36 1.78 -1.37 -18.28
C PHE A 36 1.18 -2.31 -19.33
N GLU A 37 1.99 -2.94 -20.17
CA GLU A 37 1.50 -3.63 -21.37
C GLU A 37 0.41 -4.70 -21.08
N PRO A 38 0.48 -5.55 -20.05
CA PRO A 38 -0.60 -6.49 -19.75
C PRO A 38 -1.93 -5.79 -19.42
N LEU A 39 -1.90 -4.65 -18.73
CA LEU A 39 -3.11 -3.86 -18.46
C LEU A 39 -3.62 -3.17 -19.73
N ASN A 40 -2.72 -2.65 -20.59
CA ASN A 40 -3.08 -2.03 -21.85
C ASN A 40 -3.76 -3.04 -22.79
N GLU A 41 -3.17 -4.23 -22.96
CA GLU A 41 -3.77 -5.30 -23.76
C GLU A 41 -5.19 -5.63 -23.24
N ARG A 42 -5.38 -5.72 -21.94
CA ARG A 42 -6.69 -5.98 -21.33
C ARG A 42 -7.67 -4.85 -21.60
N ILE A 43 -7.24 -3.59 -21.46
CA ILE A 43 -8.05 -2.40 -21.76
C ILE A 43 -8.53 -2.41 -23.21
N GLU A 44 -7.63 -2.70 -24.14
CA GLU A 44 -7.95 -2.73 -25.59
C GLU A 44 -8.85 -3.92 -25.96
N CYS A 45 -8.51 -5.14 -25.54
CA CYS A 45 -9.27 -6.35 -25.84
C CYS A 45 -10.70 -6.26 -25.31
N ASP A 46 -10.88 -5.78 -24.09
CA ASP A 46 -12.18 -5.66 -23.46
C ASP A 46 -12.85 -4.29 -23.74
N ARG A 47 -12.21 -3.40 -24.49
CA ARG A 47 -12.71 -2.03 -24.80
C ARG A 47 -13.11 -1.25 -23.55
N ILE A 48 -12.27 -1.30 -22.52
CA ILE A 48 -12.52 -0.62 -21.25
C ILE A 48 -12.24 0.89 -21.42
N THR A 49 -13.16 1.72 -20.94
CA THR A 49 -12.96 3.18 -20.88
C THR A 49 -12.37 3.56 -19.55
N ILE A 50 -11.11 4.00 -19.52
CA ILE A 50 -10.45 4.50 -18.32
C ILE A 50 -11.01 5.89 -17.98
N THR A 51 -11.47 6.06 -16.73
CA THR A 51 -12.11 7.29 -16.26
C THR A 51 -11.29 8.05 -15.24
N HIS A 52 -10.45 7.36 -14.46
CA HIS A 52 -9.58 7.95 -13.44
C HIS A 52 -8.29 7.14 -13.31
N ILE A 53 -7.24 7.82 -12.87
CA ILE A 53 -6.01 7.20 -12.37
C ILE A 53 -5.92 7.52 -10.90
N LEU A 54 -5.97 6.50 -10.04
CA LEU A 54 -5.95 6.64 -8.59
C LEU A 54 -4.53 6.39 -8.10
N LEU A 55 -3.97 7.32 -7.34
CA LEU A 55 -2.67 7.17 -6.72
C LEU A 55 -2.86 6.87 -5.23
N THR A 56 -2.29 5.76 -4.75
CA THR A 56 -2.28 5.46 -3.33
C THR A 56 -1.35 6.42 -2.60
N HIS A 57 -0.17 6.71 -3.17
CA HIS A 57 0.79 7.66 -2.63
C HIS A 57 1.84 8.07 -3.69
N HIS A 58 2.83 8.89 -3.31
CA HIS A 58 3.77 9.57 -4.20
C HIS A 58 5.10 8.85 -4.43
N HIS A 59 5.36 7.69 -3.83
CA HIS A 59 6.66 7.04 -3.98
C HIS A 59 6.96 6.66 -5.45
N PRO A 60 8.24 6.78 -5.88
CA PRO A 60 8.60 6.67 -7.29
C PRO A 60 8.16 5.38 -7.97
N ASP A 61 8.15 4.28 -7.24
CA ASP A 61 7.75 2.96 -7.74
C ASP A 61 6.24 2.85 -8.01
N HIS A 62 5.42 3.73 -7.43
CA HIS A 62 3.97 3.78 -7.64
C HIS A 62 3.54 4.80 -8.70
N VAL A 63 4.43 5.72 -9.08
CA VAL A 63 4.08 6.84 -9.98
C VAL A 63 4.91 6.87 -11.27
N VAL A 64 5.77 5.88 -11.49
CA VAL A 64 6.68 5.85 -12.65
C VAL A 64 5.96 5.88 -13.99
N ASN A 65 4.71 5.45 -14.06
CA ASN A 65 3.89 5.47 -15.28
C ASN A 65 3.08 6.77 -15.46
N ASN A 66 3.15 7.75 -14.55
CA ASN A 66 2.25 8.90 -14.58
C ASN A 66 2.33 9.68 -15.92
N ASP A 67 3.52 9.95 -16.41
CA ASP A 67 3.70 10.66 -17.69
C ASP A 67 3.13 9.84 -18.86
N MET A 68 3.41 8.55 -18.91
CA MET A 68 2.87 7.63 -19.91
C MET A 68 1.35 7.53 -19.83
N TYR A 69 0.75 7.50 -18.63
CA TYR A 69 -0.71 7.51 -18.47
C TYR A 69 -1.34 8.81 -18.96
N ARG A 70 -0.69 9.97 -18.72
CA ARG A 70 -1.17 11.25 -19.26
C ARG A 70 -1.15 11.29 -20.79
N GLU A 71 -0.13 10.70 -21.41
CA GLU A 71 -0.05 10.59 -22.87
C GLU A 71 -1.07 9.60 -23.44
N ARG A 72 -1.22 8.46 -22.79
CA ARG A 72 -2.09 7.36 -23.25
C ARG A 72 -3.58 7.65 -23.05
N PHE A 73 -3.93 8.37 -21.97
CA PHE A 73 -5.30 8.70 -21.58
C PHE A 73 -5.49 10.22 -21.41
N PRO A 74 -5.41 11.01 -22.49
CA PRO A 74 -5.48 12.47 -22.39
C PRO A 74 -6.81 12.92 -21.80
N GLY A 75 -6.74 13.79 -20.78
CA GLY A 75 -7.92 14.31 -20.07
C GLY A 75 -8.51 13.40 -19.01
N VAL A 76 -7.97 12.20 -18.80
CA VAL A 76 -8.33 11.34 -17.64
C VAL A 76 -7.72 11.92 -16.37
N PRO A 77 -8.52 12.24 -15.32
CA PRO A 77 -8.03 12.87 -14.12
C PRO A 77 -7.21 11.91 -13.26
N PHE A 78 -6.14 12.45 -12.68
CA PHE A 78 -5.37 11.85 -11.60
C PHE A 78 -5.98 12.22 -10.26
N VAL A 79 -6.16 11.24 -9.41
CA VAL A 79 -6.87 11.37 -8.12
C VAL A 79 -5.96 10.87 -7.00
N GLY A 80 -5.92 11.59 -5.89
CA GLY A 80 -5.14 11.16 -4.73
C GLY A 80 -5.29 12.09 -3.54
N HIS A 81 -4.39 11.89 -2.56
CA HIS A 81 -4.34 12.67 -1.34
C HIS A 81 -3.61 14.01 -1.57
N ARG A 82 -3.99 15.07 -0.80
CA ARG A 82 -3.31 16.36 -0.84
C ARG A 82 -1.79 16.26 -0.62
N GLY A 83 -1.34 15.44 0.33
CA GLY A 83 0.08 15.22 0.58
C GLY A 83 0.80 14.59 -0.61
N THR A 84 0.15 13.72 -1.36
CA THR A 84 0.68 13.19 -2.63
C THR A 84 0.82 14.28 -3.69
N ASP A 85 -0.16 15.19 -3.82
CA ASP A 85 -0.07 16.33 -4.73
C ASP A 85 1.08 17.29 -4.34
N GLU A 86 1.28 17.51 -3.05
CA GLU A 86 2.36 18.38 -2.57
C GLU A 86 3.75 17.80 -2.86
N GLU A 87 3.95 16.50 -2.67
CA GLU A 87 5.22 15.80 -2.92
C GLU A 87 5.53 15.63 -4.42
N LEU A 88 4.51 15.40 -5.25
CA LEU A 88 4.68 15.32 -6.72
C LEU A 88 4.80 16.70 -7.38
N GLY A 89 4.48 17.77 -6.67
CA GLY A 89 4.36 19.15 -7.16
C GLY A 89 2.89 19.54 -7.29
N ARG A 90 2.50 20.59 -6.56
CA ARG A 90 1.11 21.06 -6.48
C ARG A 90 0.47 21.24 -7.85
N GLY A 91 -0.71 20.67 -8.02
CA GLY A 91 -1.45 20.66 -9.28
C GLY A 91 -1.08 19.50 -10.20
N THR A 92 -0.33 18.50 -9.71
CA THR A 92 -0.10 17.24 -10.42
C THR A 92 -1.36 16.39 -10.40
N LEU A 93 -2.12 16.40 -9.29
CA LEU A 93 -3.43 15.77 -9.21
C LEU A 93 -4.53 16.70 -9.72
N ASP A 94 -5.43 16.16 -10.52
CA ASP A 94 -6.61 16.87 -11.02
C ASP A 94 -7.75 16.89 -9.99
N ILE A 95 -7.81 15.84 -9.15
CA ILE A 95 -8.80 15.69 -8.07
C ILE A 95 -8.08 15.31 -6.79
N VAL A 96 -8.20 16.15 -5.78
CA VAL A 96 -7.71 15.89 -4.42
C VAL A 96 -8.90 15.47 -3.55
N LEU A 97 -8.80 14.29 -2.94
CA LEU A 97 -9.80 13.77 -2.02
C LEU A 97 -9.41 14.00 -0.56
N GLU A 98 -10.43 13.98 0.29
CA GLU A 98 -10.32 13.88 1.75
C GLU A 98 -10.78 12.48 2.20
N ASP A 99 -10.51 12.12 3.46
CA ASP A 99 -10.96 10.83 4.03
C ASP A 99 -12.46 10.59 3.79
N ARG A 100 -12.80 9.37 3.40
CA ARG A 100 -14.17 8.92 3.08
C ARG A 100 -14.83 9.59 1.88
N GLN A 101 -14.16 10.46 1.17
CA GLN A 101 -14.67 10.89 -0.15
C GLN A 101 -14.46 9.80 -1.19
N SER A 102 -15.21 9.88 -2.27
CA SER A 102 -15.18 8.86 -3.33
C SER A 102 -15.18 9.45 -4.73
N VAL A 103 -14.69 8.64 -5.68
CA VAL A 103 -14.91 8.85 -7.11
C VAL A 103 -15.65 7.65 -7.70
N ARG A 104 -16.37 7.89 -8.80
CA ARG A 104 -17.15 6.86 -9.48
C ARG A 104 -16.66 6.60 -10.89
N SER A 105 -16.54 5.33 -11.24
CA SER A 105 -16.26 4.84 -12.59
C SER A 105 -17.40 3.91 -13.02
N GLY A 106 -18.39 4.46 -13.71
CA GLY A 106 -19.64 3.73 -13.98
C GLY A 106 -20.37 3.38 -12.68
N SER A 107 -20.62 2.08 -12.46
CA SER A 107 -21.26 1.55 -11.26
C SER A 107 -20.29 1.34 -10.09
N LEU A 108 -18.98 1.40 -10.36
CA LEU A 108 -17.94 1.22 -9.34
C LEU A 108 -17.72 2.52 -8.56
N GLU A 109 -17.70 2.43 -7.24
CA GLU A 109 -17.40 3.53 -6.34
C GLU A 109 -16.12 3.22 -5.55
N PHE A 110 -15.14 4.11 -5.64
CA PHE A 110 -13.85 4.01 -4.95
C PHE A 110 -13.82 5.02 -3.81
N VAL A 111 -13.93 4.53 -2.59
CA VAL A 111 -13.89 5.34 -1.36
C VAL A 111 -12.44 5.46 -0.91
N ALA A 112 -11.94 6.67 -0.77
CA ALA A 112 -10.62 6.94 -0.21
C ALA A 112 -10.65 6.76 1.31
N LEU A 113 -9.76 5.94 1.84
CA LEU A 113 -9.53 5.73 3.26
C LEU A 113 -8.19 6.36 3.60
N ASP A 114 -8.18 7.38 4.46
CA ASP A 114 -6.92 8.00 4.90
C ASP A 114 -6.12 7.00 5.74
N THR A 115 -4.93 6.67 5.27
CA THR A 115 -4.07 5.63 5.87
C THR A 115 -2.62 6.13 5.95
N PRO A 116 -2.35 7.24 6.68
CA PRO A 116 -1.01 7.78 6.82
C PRO A 116 -0.09 6.85 7.62
N GLY A 117 1.21 7.09 7.50
CA GLY A 117 2.22 6.45 8.32
C GLY A 117 3.33 5.78 7.52
N HIS A 118 3.03 5.20 6.36
CA HIS A 118 4.07 4.88 5.36
C HIS A 118 4.64 6.17 4.76
N CYS A 119 3.77 7.10 4.44
CA CYS A 119 4.03 8.50 4.14
C CYS A 119 2.82 9.35 4.56
N GLN A 120 2.93 10.69 4.50
CA GLN A 120 1.87 11.62 4.92
C GLN A 120 0.63 11.57 4.01
N GLY A 121 0.82 11.45 2.72
CA GLY A 121 -0.25 11.52 1.74
C GLY A 121 -0.64 10.15 1.21
N HIS A 122 -1.07 9.22 2.06
CA HIS A 122 -1.38 7.85 1.67
C HIS A 122 -2.88 7.56 1.79
N PHE A 123 -3.46 7.02 0.71
CA PHE A 123 -4.80 6.45 0.68
C PHE A 123 -4.79 4.94 0.43
N ALA A 124 -5.66 4.20 1.12
CA ALA A 124 -6.22 2.96 0.60
C ALA A 124 -7.54 3.27 -0.12
N TYR A 125 -7.86 2.51 -1.19
CA TYR A 125 -9.11 2.68 -1.93
C TYR A 125 -10.00 1.45 -1.75
N LEU A 126 -11.22 1.67 -1.24
CA LEU A 126 -12.21 0.60 -1.05
C LEU A 126 -13.25 0.65 -2.19
N CYS A 127 -13.43 -0.48 -2.87
CA CYS A 127 -14.45 -0.66 -3.92
C CYS A 127 -15.25 -1.95 -3.66
N GLY A 128 -16.44 -1.82 -3.08
CA GLY A 128 -17.21 -2.98 -2.63
C GLY A 128 -16.44 -3.79 -1.59
N ASP A 129 -16.17 -5.06 -1.89
CA ASP A 129 -15.42 -5.96 -1.02
C ASP A 129 -13.92 -6.01 -1.34
N ASP A 130 -13.40 -5.09 -2.15
CA ASP A 130 -12.00 -5.01 -2.57
C ASP A 130 -11.34 -3.75 -2.01
N CYS A 131 -10.21 -3.91 -1.32
CA CYS A 131 -9.43 -2.80 -0.77
C CYS A 131 -8.02 -2.80 -1.34
N PHE A 132 -7.65 -1.72 -2.01
CA PHE A 132 -6.31 -1.48 -2.57
C PHE A 132 -5.51 -0.71 -1.53
N THR A 133 -4.66 -1.41 -0.79
CA THR A 133 -4.07 -0.92 0.46
C THR A 133 -2.77 -0.15 0.29
N GLY A 134 -2.27 0.00 -0.95
CA GLY A 134 -0.96 0.61 -1.18
C GLY A 134 0.09 -0.02 -0.26
N ASP A 135 0.87 0.83 0.40
CA ASP A 135 2.01 0.40 1.20
C ASP A 135 1.78 0.42 2.72
N VAL A 136 0.55 0.12 3.14
CA VAL A 136 0.22 0.01 4.57
C VAL A 136 0.09 -1.44 5.01
N LEU A 137 -0.64 -2.27 4.27
CA LEU A 137 -0.88 -3.67 4.59
C LEU A 137 -0.53 -4.56 3.40
N PHE A 138 0.31 -5.56 3.62
CA PHE A 138 0.71 -6.57 2.64
C PHE A 138 0.32 -7.98 3.10
N HIS A 139 0.53 -8.96 2.25
CA HIS A 139 0.36 -10.37 2.63
C HIS A 139 1.36 -10.74 3.73
N ARG A 140 0.84 -10.97 4.95
CA ARG A 140 1.56 -11.38 6.18
C ARG A 140 2.64 -10.41 6.69
N THR A 141 2.65 -9.18 6.17
CA THR A 141 3.54 -8.13 6.63
C THR A 141 2.85 -6.75 6.52
N VAL A 142 3.55 -5.70 6.88
CA VAL A 142 3.05 -4.31 6.83
C VAL A 142 4.08 -3.42 6.17
N GLY A 143 3.67 -2.24 5.73
CA GLY A 143 4.56 -1.24 5.17
C GLY A 143 5.66 -0.78 6.13
N GLY A 144 6.67 -0.13 5.59
CA GLY A 144 7.69 0.57 6.37
C GLY A 144 7.30 2.03 6.61
N HIS A 145 8.07 2.71 7.50
CA HIS A 145 7.91 4.14 7.78
C HIS A 145 9.22 4.92 7.67
N ALA A 146 10.26 4.30 7.12
CA ALA A 146 11.63 4.84 7.18
C ALA A 146 11.91 5.96 6.15
N ARG A 147 11.00 6.21 5.20
CA ARG A 147 11.14 7.30 4.23
C ARG A 147 10.69 8.64 4.84
N PRO A 148 11.11 9.79 4.30
CA PRO A 148 10.62 11.10 4.73
C PRO A 148 9.08 11.15 4.77
N GLY A 149 8.53 11.71 5.85
CA GLY A 149 7.08 11.72 6.09
C GLY A 149 6.50 10.45 6.70
N GLY A 150 7.30 9.39 6.88
CA GLY A 150 6.88 8.18 7.55
C GLY A 150 6.70 8.36 9.07
N ASN A 151 5.73 7.66 9.65
CA ASN A 151 5.38 7.75 11.07
C ASN A 151 4.84 6.41 11.56
N PHE A 152 5.58 5.71 12.42
CA PHE A 152 5.18 4.38 12.88
C PHE A 152 3.86 4.36 13.67
N PRO A 153 3.61 5.25 14.65
CA PRO A 153 2.31 5.30 15.33
C PRO A 153 1.12 5.46 14.38
N GLN A 154 1.23 6.31 13.35
CA GLN A 154 0.20 6.48 12.33
C GLN A 154 0.04 5.21 11.50
N LEU A 155 1.13 4.58 11.06
CA LEU A 155 1.09 3.31 10.30
C LEU A 155 0.35 2.22 11.07
N LYS A 156 0.66 2.08 12.36
CA LYS A 156 -0.04 1.14 13.24
C LYS A 156 -1.53 1.47 13.36
N THR A 157 -1.89 2.73 13.56
CA THR A 157 -3.29 3.19 13.60
C THR A 157 -4.00 2.91 12.27
N SER A 158 -3.39 3.28 11.14
CA SER A 158 -3.95 3.01 9.80
C SER A 158 -4.19 1.52 9.57
N THR A 159 -3.26 0.68 9.99
CA THR A 159 -3.43 -0.78 9.90
C THR A 159 -4.55 -1.27 10.82
N MET A 160 -4.51 -0.93 12.12
CA MET A 160 -5.38 -1.56 13.13
C MET A 160 -6.77 -0.93 13.23
N ASP A 161 -6.88 0.40 13.08
CA ASP A 161 -8.11 1.12 13.32
C ASP A 161 -8.84 1.54 12.04
N VAL A 162 -8.17 1.43 10.87
CA VAL A 162 -8.81 1.65 9.57
C VAL A 162 -8.96 0.31 8.83
N LEU A 163 -7.85 -0.33 8.43
CA LEU A 163 -7.90 -1.51 7.57
C LEU A 163 -8.45 -2.75 8.30
N MET A 164 -7.97 -3.04 9.51
CA MET A 164 -8.45 -4.20 10.29
C MET A 164 -9.89 -4.05 10.81
N ARG A 165 -10.54 -2.90 10.59
CA ARG A 165 -11.98 -2.70 10.85
C ARG A 165 -12.87 -3.05 9.67
N LEU A 166 -12.30 -3.29 8.49
CA LEU A 166 -13.05 -3.78 7.35
C LEU A 166 -13.55 -5.23 7.61
N PRO A 167 -14.61 -5.66 6.93
CA PRO A 167 -15.10 -7.04 7.04
C PRO A 167 -13.99 -8.06 6.72
N HIS A 168 -13.97 -9.18 7.43
CA HIS A 168 -12.93 -10.21 7.25
C HIS A 168 -12.86 -10.79 5.82
N HIS A 169 -13.98 -10.77 5.08
CA HIS A 169 -14.03 -11.22 3.69
C HIS A 169 -13.50 -10.20 2.68
N THR A 170 -13.20 -8.98 3.12
CA THR A 170 -12.63 -7.94 2.23
C THR A 170 -11.32 -8.43 1.66
N ARG A 171 -11.22 -8.46 0.33
CA ARG A 171 -10.01 -8.78 -0.41
C ARG A 171 -9.05 -7.61 -0.35
N VAL A 172 -7.80 -7.89 -0.03
CA VAL A 172 -6.72 -6.92 0.06
C VAL A 172 -5.84 -7.02 -1.19
N HIS A 173 -5.70 -5.91 -1.88
CA HIS A 173 -4.85 -5.75 -3.07
C HIS A 173 -3.71 -4.79 -2.71
N PRO A 174 -2.55 -5.33 -2.27
CA PRO A 174 -1.47 -4.50 -1.73
C PRO A 174 -0.61 -3.85 -2.81
N GLY A 175 0.16 -2.82 -2.43
CA GLY A 175 1.18 -2.22 -3.30
C GLY A 175 2.32 -3.19 -3.63
N HIS A 176 2.64 -4.11 -2.73
CA HIS A 176 3.60 -5.19 -2.94
C HIS A 176 3.00 -6.54 -2.54
N GLU A 177 3.61 -7.64 -2.99
CA GLU A 177 3.17 -9.00 -2.71
C GLU A 177 1.89 -9.44 -3.44
N ILE A 178 1.41 -10.62 -3.08
CA ILE A 178 0.17 -11.21 -3.59
C ILE A 178 -1.04 -10.65 -2.83
N PRO A 179 -2.25 -10.70 -3.43
CA PRO A 179 -3.48 -10.40 -2.72
C PRO A 179 -3.72 -11.34 -1.54
N THR A 180 -4.45 -10.83 -0.54
CA THR A 180 -4.85 -11.54 0.67
C THR A 180 -6.27 -11.13 1.07
N THR A 181 -6.68 -11.38 2.31
CA THR A 181 -7.93 -10.89 2.90
C THR A 181 -7.70 -10.28 4.27
N ILE A 182 -8.59 -9.38 4.69
CA ILE A 182 -8.54 -8.84 6.06
C ILE A 182 -8.59 -9.97 7.11
N GLY A 183 -9.37 -11.02 6.86
CA GLY A 183 -9.46 -12.18 7.76
C GLY A 183 -8.16 -12.99 7.84
N GLU A 184 -7.46 -13.16 6.72
CA GLU A 184 -6.14 -13.81 6.72
C GLU A 184 -5.12 -12.96 7.49
N GLU A 185 -5.03 -11.66 7.20
CA GLU A 185 -4.11 -10.76 7.90
C GLU A 185 -4.44 -10.64 9.39
N TRP A 186 -5.72 -10.63 9.76
CA TRP A 186 -6.16 -10.65 11.15
C TRP A 186 -5.63 -11.87 11.92
N ASN A 187 -5.59 -13.04 11.28
CA ASN A 187 -5.23 -14.31 11.92
C ASN A 187 -3.73 -14.65 11.80
N GLU A 188 -3.09 -14.29 10.68
CA GLU A 188 -1.77 -14.82 10.32
C GLU A 188 -0.65 -13.77 10.31
N ASN A 189 -0.99 -12.46 10.17
CA ASN A 189 0.01 -11.40 10.14
C ASN A 189 0.62 -11.21 11.53
N ARG A 190 1.92 -11.47 11.65
CA ARG A 190 2.62 -11.42 12.94
C ARG A 190 2.61 -10.04 13.60
N PHE A 191 2.64 -8.95 12.83
CA PHE A 191 2.54 -7.60 13.36
C PHE A 191 1.15 -7.34 13.93
N VAL A 192 0.10 -7.70 13.18
CA VAL A 192 -1.30 -7.56 13.60
C VAL A 192 -1.56 -8.41 14.85
N ARG A 193 -1.11 -9.67 14.87
CA ARG A 193 -1.26 -10.58 16.02
C ARG A 193 -0.57 -10.02 17.27
N PHE A 194 0.68 -9.52 17.11
CA PHE A 194 1.42 -8.91 18.20
C PHE A 194 0.71 -7.65 18.73
N TRP A 195 0.23 -6.76 17.87
CA TRP A 195 -0.50 -5.57 18.29
C TRP A 195 -1.84 -5.88 18.96
N ARG A 196 -2.40 -7.05 18.72
CA ARG A 196 -3.59 -7.58 19.40
C ARG A 196 -3.26 -8.29 20.73
N GLY A 197 -1.98 -8.41 21.08
CA GLY A 197 -1.55 -9.11 22.30
C GLY A 197 -1.73 -10.64 22.24
N LEU A 198 -1.72 -11.23 21.02
CA LEU A 198 -1.86 -12.68 20.82
C LEU A 198 -0.51 -13.41 20.74
N ASP A 199 0.55 -12.69 20.42
CA ASP A 199 1.90 -13.22 20.32
C ASP A 199 2.79 -12.50 21.34
N GLU A 200 3.63 -13.27 22.03
CA GLU A 200 4.63 -12.72 22.95
C GLU A 200 5.76 -12.03 22.16
N PRO A 201 6.39 -10.97 22.69
CA PRO A 201 7.57 -10.38 22.09
C PRO A 201 8.71 -11.38 22.00
N LEU A 202 9.58 -11.22 21.02
CA LEU A 202 10.80 -12.03 20.91
C LEU A 202 11.83 -11.68 22.02
N ASP A 203 11.78 -10.44 22.53
CA ASP A 203 12.67 -9.90 23.57
C ASP A 203 14.18 -10.09 23.28
N GLU A 204 14.53 -10.04 22.00
CA GLU A 204 15.92 -10.21 21.54
C GLU A 204 16.60 -8.86 21.37
N THR A 205 17.78 -8.68 21.95
CA THR A 205 18.60 -7.48 21.73
C THR A 205 19.15 -7.46 20.32
N VAL A 206 18.96 -6.35 19.63
CA VAL A 206 19.41 -6.13 18.25
C VAL A 206 20.02 -4.75 18.09
N GLU A 207 20.89 -4.62 17.07
CA GLU A 207 21.40 -3.33 16.63
C GLU A 207 20.69 -2.92 15.33
N VAL A 208 20.09 -1.73 15.28
CA VAL A 208 19.44 -1.20 14.09
C VAL A 208 20.33 -0.12 13.48
N GLU A 209 20.70 -0.31 12.22
CA GLU A 209 21.56 0.62 11.49
C GLU A 209 21.01 2.07 11.53
N GLY A 210 21.84 2.99 12.06
CA GLY A 210 21.51 4.41 12.19
C GLY A 210 20.59 4.76 13.36
N HIS A 211 20.17 3.77 14.19
CA HIS A 211 19.28 3.97 15.34
C HIS A 211 19.86 3.43 16.65
N GLY A 212 20.82 2.48 16.60
CA GLY A 212 21.45 1.89 17.77
C GLY A 212 20.73 0.67 18.31
N GLU A 213 21.05 0.32 19.57
CA GLU A 213 20.53 -0.86 20.25
C GLU A 213 19.04 -0.74 20.59
N GLY A 214 18.32 -1.83 20.37
CA GLY A 214 16.89 -1.94 20.71
C GLY A 214 16.49 -3.38 21.01
N THR A 215 15.23 -3.56 21.39
CA THR A 215 14.61 -4.87 21.63
C THR A 215 13.71 -5.24 20.46
N MET A 216 13.99 -6.34 19.79
CA MET A 216 13.17 -6.88 18.72
C MET A 216 11.93 -7.56 19.29
N LEU A 217 10.76 -7.05 18.90
CA LEU A 217 9.46 -7.55 19.34
C LEU A 217 8.85 -8.54 18.34
N VAL A 218 8.99 -8.27 17.04
CA VAL A 218 8.49 -9.11 15.94
C VAL A 218 9.57 -9.27 14.88
N TRP A 219 9.69 -10.49 14.33
CA TRP A 219 10.47 -10.79 13.15
C TRP A 219 9.63 -11.63 12.21
N ALA A 220 9.36 -11.13 11.02
CA ALA A 220 8.48 -11.76 10.05
C ALA A 220 9.05 -11.66 8.63
N PRO A 221 8.69 -12.58 7.72
CA PRO A 221 9.01 -12.46 6.30
C PRO A 221 8.51 -11.13 5.72
N ASP A 222 9.25 -10.61 4.74
CA ASP A 222 8.90 -9.39 3.99
C ASP A 222 8.79 -9.68 2.49
N TYR A 223 8.17 -8.76 1.75
CA TYR A 223 7.86 -8.90 0.33
C TYR A 223 9.10 -9.01 -0.58
N ASP A 224 10.26 -8.54 -0.13
CA ASP A 224 11.53 -8.58 -0.86
C ASP A 224 12.28 -9.92 -0.72
N GLY A 225 11.69 -10.89 -0.03
CA GLY A 225 12.29 -12.18 0.30
C GLY A 225 13.23 -12.15 1.52
N GLY A 226 13.37 -10.99 2.14
CA GLY A 226 14.03 -10.81 3.42
C GLY A 226 13.08 -10.95 4.61
N ASN A 227 13.35 -10.18 5.65
CA ASN A 227 12.51 -10.08 6.83
C ASN A 227 12.28 -8.62 7.21
N LYS A 228 11.29 -8.40 8.06
CA LYS A 228 10.97 -7.13 8.67
C LYS A 228 10.87 -7.27 10.18
N ALA A 229 11.42 -6.31 10.91
CA ALA A 229 11.45 -6.30 12.36
C ALA A 229 10.60 -5.15 12.92
N LEU A 230 9.86 -5.42 13.99
CA LEU A 230 9.37 -4.39 14.91
C LEU A 230 10.36 -4.31 16.07
N VAL A 231 10.93 -3.14 16.30
CA VAL A 231 11.94 -2.91 17.35
C VAL A 231 11.47 -1.81 18.27
N ARG A 232 11.67 -1.99 19.58
CA ARG A 232 11.48 -0.99 20.63
C ARG A 232 12.84 -0.52 21.12
N PHE A 233 13.02 0.79 21.22
CA PHE A 233 14.25 1.40 21.73
C PHE A 233 14.16 1.72 23.22
N PRO A 234 15.31 2.00 23.90
CA PRO A 234 15.34 2.29 25.34
C PRO A 234 14.47 3.51 25.77
N ASP A 235 14.22 4.46 24.87
CA ASP A 235 13.36 5.61 25.11
C ASP A 235 11.86 5.29 25.00
N GLY A 236 11.52 4.03 24.67
CA GLY A 236 10.16 3.55 24.48
C GLY A 236 9.59 3.74 23.08
N THR A 237 10.33 4.38 22.16
CA THR A 237 9.89 4.49 20.76
C THR A 237 9.93 3.13 20.06
N GLU A 238 9.01 2.92 19.14
CA GLU A 238 8.96 1.70 18.31
C GLU A 238 9.05 2.05 16.82
N GLY A 239 9.57 1.12 16.04
CA GLY A 239 9.65 1.28 14.59
C GLY A 239 9.76 -0.04 13.84
N ILE A 240 9.40 0.00 12.55
CA ILE A 240 9.51 -1.13 11.63
C ILE A 240 10.71 -0.92 10.72
N TYR A 241 11.57 -1.93 10.65
CA TYR A 241 12.83 -1.89 9.92
C TYR A 241 12.97 -3.10 9.01
N PHE A 242 13.58 -2.90 7.83
CA PHE A 242 14.00 -4.02 6.99
C PHE A 242 15.00 -4.89 7.74
N GLY A 243 14.87 -6.20 7.66
CA GLY A 243 15.76 -7.14 8.32
C GLY A 243 17.23 -7.00 7.93
N SER A 244 17.51 -6.52 6.71
CA SER A 244 18.86 -6.19 6.26
C SER A 244 19.54 -5.06 7.04
N ARG A 245 18.76 -4.22 7.76
CA ARG A 245 19.23 -3.14 8.62
C ARG A 245 19.28 -3.52 10.11
N VAL A 246 18.92 -4.76 10.44
CA VAL A 246 18.84 -5.27 11.81
C VAL A 246 19.90 -6.35 12.00
N THR A 247 20.87 -6.08 12.85
CA THR A 247 21.89 -7.05 13.27
C THR A 247 21.44 -7.71 14.56
N ARG A 248 21.21 -9.02 14.52
CA ARG A 248 20.87 -9.82 15.69
C ARG A 248 22.13 -10.13 16.47
N SER A 249 22.14 -9.89 17.77
CA SER A 249 23.21 -10.35 18.65
C SER A 249 23.26 -11.88 18.55
N ARG A 250 24.43 -12.44 18.21
CA ARG A 250 24.57 -13.90 18.27
C ARG A 250 24.42 -14.34 19.72
N PRO A 251 23.64 -15.41 19.96
CA PRO A 251 23.56 -15.99 21.31
C PRO A 251 24.90 -16.47 21.81
#